data_8c7f8dc7b64f99ce712914f3cfa7c3ef
#
_entry.id   8c7f8dc7b64f99ce712914f3cfa7c3ef
#
_cell.length_a   1.000
_cell.length_b   1.000
_cell.length_c   1.000
_cell.angle_alpha   90.00
_cell.angle_beta   90.00
_cell.angle_gamma   90.00
#
_symmetry.space_group_name_H-M   'P 1'
#
loop_
_entity.id
_entity.type
_entity.pdbx_description
1 polymer ?
#
loop_
_entity_poly.entity_id
_entity_poly.type
_entity_poly.pdbx_seq_one_letter_code
_entity_poly.pdbx_strand_id
1 'polypeptide(L)'
;LTMCAALFDGWVMKGWLDADDTQFMNIGKGDFESGTIMYDYGEPDGAECAALIAKLEKKRISVNVDGAPSAKAEYEISLTVGQDKSGRIGREWRSGMQQKLERYFETELARVFKLCRDCGCDAMGFGRYASKKFGSVESWENLNWKSIYPELDAEFIVKLTLDDEYIAETRQ
;
A
#
# COMPACT_ATOMS: atom_id res chain seq x y z
N LEU A 1 -12.30 3.61 11.88
CA LEU A 1 -12.95 3.77 10.57
C LEU A 1 -12.22 4.88 9.81
N THR A 2 -11.45 4.53 8.78
CA THR A 2 -10.85 5.52 7.88
C THR A 2 -11.92 6.00 6.91
N MET A 3 -12.16 7.29 6.84
CA MET A 3 -13.21 7.80 5.95
C MET A 3 -12.65 8.30 4.62
N CYS A 4 -11.80 9.30 4.64
CA CYS A 4 -11.17 9.90 3.45
C CYS A 4 -9.95 10.69 3.89
N ALA A 5 -9.01 10.95 2.98
CA ALA A 5 -7.88 11.85 3.23
C ALA A 5 -7.84 12.95 2.17
N ALA A 6 -7.59 14.18 2.60
CA ALA A 6 -7.32 15.29 1.71
C ALA A 6 -5.80 15.44 1.51
N LEU A 7 -5.39 15.64 0.26
CA LEU A 7 -4.00 15.85 -0.13
C LEU A 7 -3.72 17.35 -0.25
N PHE A 8 -2.74 17.83 0.49
CA PHE A 8 -2.37 19.24 0.51
C PHE A 8 -0.93 19.44 0.05
N ASP A 9 -0.71 20.52 -0.71
CA ASP A 9 0.60 21.11 -0.95
C ASP A 9 0.65 22.47 -0.23
N GLY A 10 1.30 22.51 0.92
CA GLY A 10 1.21 23.65 1.83
C GLY A 10 -0.23 23.85 2.31
N TRP A 11 -0.81 25.01 1.98
CA TRP A 11 -2.19 25.38 2.34
C TRP A 11 -3.22 25.11 1.23
N VAL A 12 -2.79 24.54 0.09
CA VAL A 12 -3.66 24.32 -1.07
C VAL A 12 -4.02 22.85 -1.16
N MET A 13 -5.29 22.54 -1.11
CA MET A 13 -5.80 21.19 -1.37
C MET A 13 -5.61 20.86 -2.86
N LYS A 14 -4.92 19.76 -3.16
CA LYS A 14 -4.59 19.28 -4.50
C LYS A 14 -5.42 18.09 -4.93
N GLY A 15 -5.97 17.37 -3.98
CA GLY A 15 -6.76 16.17 -4.26
C GLY A 15 -7.33 15.57 -2.98
N TRP A 16 -7.98 14.44 -3.14
CA TRP A 16 -8.50 13.66 -2.02
C TRP A 16 -8.43 12.17 -2.36
N LEU A 17 -8.37 11.37 -1.33
CA LEU A 17 -8.39 9.90 -1.38
C LEU A 17 -9.68 9.43 -0.72
N ASP A 18 -10.36 8.46 -1.32
CA ASP A 18 -11.48 7.79 -0.67
C ASP A 18 -11.04 6.87 0.48
N ALA A 19 -11.96 6.10 1.04
CA ALA A 19 -11.65 5.23 2.18
C ALA A 19 -10.65 4.14 1.83
N ASP A 20 -10.80 3.51 0.67
CA ASP A 20 -9.94 2.42 0.22
C ASP A 20 -8.55 2.95 -0.16
N ASP A 21 -8.50 4.04 -0.92
CA ASP A 21 -7.26 4.75 -1.26
C ASP A 21 -6.49 5.17 0.00
N THR A 22 -7.22 5.68 1.01
CA THR A 22 -6.62 6.10 2.28
C THR A 22 -6.03 4.92 3.05
N GLN A 23 -6.66 3.74 2.99
CA GLN A 23 -6.09 2.53 3.59
C GLN A 23 -4.78 2.15 2.89
N PHE A 24 -4.75 2.09 1.56
CA PHE A 24 -3.54 1.78 0.80
C PHE A 24 -2.45 2.86 0.98
N MET A 25 -2.82 4.13 1.08
CA MET A 25 -1.88 5.20 1.43
C MET A 25 -1.24 4.98 2.81
N ASN A 26 -2.03 4.58 3.81
CA ASN A 26 -1.53 4.28 5.15
C ASN A 26 -0.64 3.02 5.17
N ILE A 27 -0.96 1.98 4.37
CA ILE A 27 -0.08 0.82 4.17
C ILE A 27 1.24 1.29 3.56
N GLY A 28 1.19 2.07 2.48
CA GLY A 28 2.36 2.60 1.80
C GLY A 28 3.25 3.46 2.69
N LYS A 29 2.65 4.28 3.53
CA LYS A 29 3.34 5.07 4.56
C LYS A 29 3.92 4.19 5.68
N GLY A 30 3.31 3.01 5.90
CA GLY A 30 3.64 2.09 6.97
C GLY A 30 3.15 2.55 8.35
N ASP A 31 2.11 3.36 8.38
CA ASP A 31 1.39 3.78 9.58
C ASP A 31 0.05 3.00 9.72
N PHE A 32 -0.04 1.85 9.07
CA PHE A 32 -1.20 0.97 9.07
C PHE A 32 -0.99 -0.15 10.09
N GLU A 33 -1.78 -0.18 11.15
CA GLU A 33 -1.76 -1.29 12.12
C GLU A 33 -2.58 -2.46 11.60
N SER A 34 -3.88 -2.24 11.36
CA SER A 34 -4.78 -3.21 10.76
C SER A 34 -6.01 -2.52 10.17
N GLY A 35 -6.67 -3.20 9.23
CA GLY A 35 -7.92 -2.72 8.63
C GLY A 35 -8.56 -3.77 7.75
N THR A 36 -9.84 -3.56 7.41
CA THR A 36 -10.57 -4.44 6.51
C THR A 36 -10.44 -3.95 5.08
N ILE A 37 -9.95 -4.81 4.21
CA ILE A 37 -9.84 -4.59 2.77
C ILE A 37 -10.87 -5.48 2.08
N MET A 38 -11.68 -4.89 1.22
CA MET A 38 -12.62 -5.63 0.38
C MET A 38 -11.90 -6.08 -0.89
N TYR A 39 -11.88 -7.38 -1.11
CA TYR A 39 -11.32 -7.97 -2.32
C TYR A 39 -12.44 -8.52 -3.20
N ASP A 40 -12.55 -7.98 -4.42
CA ASP A 40 -13.48 -8.44 -5.43
C ASP A 40 -12.81 -9.53 -6.29
N TYR A 41 -13.45 -10.66 -6.44
CA TYR A 41 -12.96 -11.76 -7.30
C TYR A 41 -13.08 -11.47 -8.80
N GLY A 42 -13.73 -10.35 -9.18
CA GLY A 42 -13.93 -9.96 -10.57
C GLY A 42 -15.04 -10.73 -11.27
N GLU A 43 -16.00 -11.30 -10.53
CA GLU A 43 -17.16 -11.96 -11.11
C GLU A 43 -18.15 -10.92 -11.69
N PRO A 44 -18.83 -11.23 -12.83
CA PRO A 44 -19.63 -10.27 -13.58
C PRO A 44 -20.73 -9.56 -12.78
N ASP A 45 -21.21 -10.22 -11.72
CA ASP A 45 -22.32 -9.69 -10.90
C ASP A 45 -21.86 -8.93 -9.66
N GLY A 46 -20.53 -8.78 -9.43
CA GLY A 46 -19.99 -8.17 -8.22
C GLY A 46 -20.42 -8.90 -6.92
N ALA A 47 -21.00 -10.08 -7.06
CA ALA A 47 -21.65 -10.79 -5.96
C ALA A 47 -20.67 -11.51 -5.03
N GLU A 48 -19.45 -11.71 -5.47
CA GLU A 48 -18.43 -12.40 -4.69
C GLU A 48 -17.29 -11.45 -4.32
N CYS A 49 -17.31 -10.99 -3.10
CA CYS A 49 -16.19 -10.28 -2.49
C CYS A 49 -15.83 -10.95 -1.16
N ALA A 50 -14.57 -10.82 -0.78
CA ALA A 50 -14.10 -11.21 0.53
C ALA A 50 -13.71 -9.98 1.35
N ALA A 51 -14.04 -10.00 2.64
CA ALA A 51 -13.52 -9.04 3.60
C ALA A 51 -12.26 -9.61 4.26
N LEU A 52 -11.13 -8.97 4.00
CA LEU A 52 -9.81 -9.36 4.48
C LEU A 52 -9.37 -8.40 5.58
N ILE A 53 -9.08 -8.91 6.75
CA ILE A 53 -8.44 -8.13 7.80
C ILE A 53 -6.94 -8.21 7.55
N ALA A 54 -6.38 -7.14 7.02
CA ALA A 54 -4.95 -7.02 6.78
C ALA A 54 -4.26 -6.39 7.99
N LYS A 55 -3.08 -6.89 8.33
CA LYS A 55 -2.20 -6.34 9.37
C LYS A 55 -0.79 -6.20 8.82
N LEU A 56 -0.23 -5.00 8.92
CA LEU A 56 1.15 -4.75 8.50
C LEU A 56 2.12 -5.28 9.55
N GLU A 57 2.88 -6.32 9.20
CA GLU A 57 3.87 -6.93 10.10
C GLU A 57 5.24 -6.26 9.96
N LYS A 58 5.64 -5.93 8.72
CA LYS A 58 6.95 -5.36 8.46
C LYS A 58 6.96 -4.51 7.21
N LYS A 59 7.80 -3.49 7.22
CA LYS A 59 8.08 -2.65 6.06
C LYS A 59 9.57 -2.42 5.90
N ARG A 60 10.00 -2.30 4.65
CA ARG A 60 11.33 -1.82 4.27
C ARG A 60 11.19 -0.89 3.09
N ILE A 61 11.60 0.36 3.26
CA ILE A 61 11.53 1.37 2.21
C ILE A 61 12.92 1.94 1.99
N SER A 62 13.36 1.98 0.73
CA SER A 62 14.59 2.62 0.29
C SER A 62 14.28 3.60 -0.83
N VAL A 63 14.95 4.74 -0.83
CA VAL A 63 14.79 5.78 -1.86
C VAL A 63 16.17 6.12 -2.40
N ASN A 64 16.31 6.17 -3.71
CA ASN A 64 17.50 6.66 -4.39
C ASN A 64 17.19 7.98 -5.06
N VAL A 65 18.07 8.98 -4.86
CA VAL A 65 17.95 10.33 -5.44
C VAL A 65 19.11 10.65 -6.40
N ASP A 66 20.04 9.71 -6.57
CA ASP A 66 21.17 9.86 -7.45
C ASP A 66 20.76 9.42 -8.87
N GLY A 67 20.83 10.33 -9.84
CA GLY A 67 20.40 10.09 -11.22
C GLY A 67 18.89 10.11 -11.35
N ALA A 68 18.28 9.07 -11.95
CA ALA A 68 16.83 8.93 -12.01
C ALA A 68 16.29 8.57 -10.62
N PRO A 69 15.40 9.40 -10.02
CA PRO A 69 14.89 9.15 -8.68
C PRO A 69 14.03 7.88 -8.64
N SER A 70 14.33 6.99 -7.70
CA SER A 70 13.62 5.72 -7.58
C SER A 70 13.41 5.32 -6.13
N ALA A 71 12.36 4.56 -5.89
CA ALA A 71 12.05 4.00 -4.58
C ALA A 71 11.70 2.52 -4.70
N LYS A 72 12.06 1.76 -3.67
CA LYS A 72 11.63 0.39 -3.50
C LYS A 72 10.99 0.23 -2.13
N ALA A 73 9.77 -0.26 -2.11
CA ALA A 73 8.98 -0.44 -0.90
C ALA A 73 8.53 -1.90 -0.78
N GLU A 74 8.96 -2.57 0.29
CA GLU A 74 8.67 -3.97 0.57
C GLU A 74 7.81 -4.07 1.83
N TYR A 75 6.72 -4.84 1.77
CA TYR A 75 5.77 -5.02 2.87
C TYR A 75 5.54 -6.50 3.13
N GLU A 76 5.50 -6.88 4.40
CA GLU A 76 5.03 -8.18 4.87
C GLU A 76 3.69 -7.94 5.58
N ILE A 77 2.62 -8.55 5.08
CA ILE A 77 1.25 -8.33 5.58
C ILE A 77 0.64 -9.70 5.89
N SER A 78 0.08 -9.84 7.09
CA SER A 78 -0.75 -10.99 7.46
C SER A 78 -2.21 -10.70 7.12
N LEU A 79 -2.91 -11.72 6.64
CA LEU A 79 -4.32 -11.68 6.31
C LEU A 79 -5.10 -12.65 7.18
N THR A 80 -6.17 -12.15 7.80
CA THR A 80 -7.23 -12.97 8.39
C THR A 80 -8.48 -12.80 7.55
N VAL A 81 -9.14 -13.90 7.16
CA VAL A 81 -10.38 -13.84 6.39
C VAL A 81 -11.54 -13.55 7.32
N GLY A 82 -12.06 -12.34 7.28
CA GLY A 82 -13.22 -11.94 8.09
C GLY A 82 -14.53 -12.44 7.51
N GLN A 83 -14.67 -12.44 6.18
CA GLN A 83 -15.83 -12.96 5.47
C GLN A 83 -15.44 -13.37 4.05
N ASP A 84 -15.66 -14.63 3.73
CA ASP A 84 -15.55 -15.19 2.36
C ASP A 84 -16.62 -16.27 2.19
N LYS A 85 -17.81 -15.86 1.71
CA LYS A 85 -18.94 -16.78 1.52
C LYS A 85 -18.62 -17.91 0.54
N SER A 86 -17.71 -17.67 -0.40
CA SER A 86 -17.31 -18.67 -1.39
C SER A 86 -16.28 -19.66 -0.82
N GLY A 87 -15.56 -19.30 0.25
CA GLY A 87 -14.43 -20.06 0.79
C GLY A 87 -13.26 -20.21 -0.19
N ARG A 88 -13.18 -19.37 -1.23
CA ARG A 88 -12.16 -19.49 -2.29
C ARG A 88 -10.78 -19.19 -1.78
N ILE A 89 -10.63 -18.19 -0.90
CA ILE A 89 -9.31 -17.78 -0.40
C ILE A 89 -8.60 -18.95 0.27
N GLY A 90 -9.25 -19.60 1.24
CA GLY A 90 -8.65 -20.74 1.93
C GLY A 90 -8.37 -21.93 1.02
N ARG A 91 -9.31 -22.28 0.13
CA ARG A 91 -9.17 -23.41 -0.79
C ARG A 91 -8.08 -23.19 -1.85
N GLU A 92 -8.03 -21.99 -2.40
CA GLU A 92 -7.17 -21.64 -3.55
C GLU A 92 -5.84 -20.99 -3.13
N TRP A 93 -5.60 -20.80 -1.82
CA TRP A 93 -4.41 -20.09 -1.33
C TRP A 93 -3.12 -20.66 -1.92
N ARG A 94 -2.93 -21.98 -1.80
CA ARG A 94 -1.72 -22.65 -2.29
C ARG A 94 -1.65 -22.81 -3.82
N SER A 95 -2.79 -22.69 -4.50
CA SER A 95 -2.90 -22.85 -5.95
C SER A 95 -2.82 -21.53 -6.73
N GLY A 96 -2.42 -20.42 -6.07
CA GLY A 96 -2.15 -19.14 -6.70
C GLY A 96 -2.98 -17.97 -6.21
N MET A 97 -3.91 -18.15 -5.27
CA MET A 97 -4.68 -17.06 -4.68
C MET A 97 -3.76 -16.07 -3.96
N GLN A 98 -2.75 -16.57 -3.24
CA GLN A 98 -1.73 -15.73 -2.61
C GLN A 98 -1.11 -14.77 -3.62
N GLN A 99 -0.62 -15.28 -4.75
CA GLN A 99 0.02 -14.44 -5.77
C GLN A 99 -0.94 -13.44 -6.41
N LYS A 100 -2.23 -13.80 -6.57
CA LYS A 100 -3.25 -12.87 -7.07
C LYS A 100 -3.46 -11.71 -6.09
N LEU A 101 -3.57 -12.00 -4.80
CA LEU A 101 -3.72 -11.00 -3.76
C LEU A 101 -2.47 -10.14 -3.61
N GLU A 102 -1.27 -10.72 -3.64
CA GLU A 102 0.00 -9.97 -3.63
C GLU A 102 0.02 -8.95 -4.77
N ARG A 103 -0.29 -9.35 -6.00
CA ARG A 103 -0.38 -8.46 -7.16
C ARG A 103 -1.48 -7.40 -7.02
N TYR A 104 -2.61 -7.74 -6.42
CA TYR A 104 -3.68 -6.79 -6.14
C TYR A 104 -3.17 -5.69 -5.21
N PHE A 105 -2.54 -6.05 -4.08
CA PHE A 105 -1.98 -5.07 -3.15
C PHE A 105 -0.89 -4.20 -3.81
N GLU A 106 0.01 -4.80 -4.59
CA GLU A 106 1.05 -4.08 -5.33
C GLU A 106 0.45 -3.08 -6.33
N THR A 107 -0.58 -3.50 -7.06
CA THR A 107 -1.28 -2.65 -8.03
C THR A 107 -1.98 -1.47 -7.35
N GLU A 108 -2.68 -1.71 -6.24
CA GLU A 108 -3.37 -0.67 -5.50
C GLU A 108 -2.40 0.31 -4.84
N LEU A 109 -1.29 -0.18 -4.27
CA LEU A 109 -0.23 0.68 -3.73
C LEU A 109 0.38 1.57 -4.82
N ALA A 110 0.67 1.02 -5.99
CA ALA A 110 1.20 1.77 -7.13
C ALA A 110 0.19 2.80 -7.66
N ARG A 111 -1.10 2.44 -7.72
CA ARG A 111 -2.17 3.34 -8.14
C ARG A 111 -2.32 4.52 -7.19
N VAL A 112 -2.37 4.27 -5.89
CA VAL A 112 -2.50 5.33 -4.87
C VAL A 112 -1.25 6.19 -4.79
N PHE A 113 -0.06 5.58 -4.91
CA PHE A 113 1.19 6.35 -5.04
C PHE A 113 1.13 7.31 -6.23
N LYS A 114 0.67 6.84 -7.40
CA LYS A 114 0.51 7.68 -8.58
C LYS A 114 -0.44 8.84 -8.34
N LEU A 115 -1.59 8.63 -7.68
CA LEU A 115 -2.51 9.71 -7.31
C LEU A 115 -1.82 10.77 -6.43
N CYS A 116 -1.09 10.34 -5.42
CA CYS A 116 -0.34 11.24 -4.54
C CYS A 116 0.75 12.01 -5.30
N ARG A 117 1.49 11.32 -6.17
CA ARG A 117 2.56 11.90 -7.00
C ARG A 117 2.02 12.94 -7.97
N ASP A 118 0.93 12.63 -8.67
CA ASP A 118 0.30 13.52 -9.65
C ASP A 118 -0.25 14.80 -8.98
N CYS A 119 -0.60 14.72 -7.69
CA CYS A 119 -0.93 15.87 -6.85
C CYS A 119 0.30 16.61 -6.30
N GLY A 120 1.51 16.11 -6.49
CA GLY A 120 2.73 16.64 -5.88
C GLY A 120 2.78 16.49 -4.35
N CYS A 121 1.98 15.57 -3.79
CA CYS A 121 1.84 15.37 -2.35
C CYS A 121 2.50 14.06 -1.92
N ASP A 122 3.61 14.12 -1.21
CA ASP A 122 4.32 12.93 -0.68
C ASP A 122 3.59 12.36 0.55
N ALA A 123 2.34 11.91 0.35
CA ALA A 123 1.51 11.40 1.44
C ALA A 123 2.00 10.05 2.00
N MET A 124 2.69 9.24 1.20
CA MET A 124 3.33 8.00 1.65
C MET A 124 4.67 8.25 2.35
N GLY A 125 5.21 9.48 2.31
CA GLY A 125 6.37 9.90 3.09
C GLY A 125 7.72 9.38 2.58
N PHE A 126 7.89 9.20 1.27
CA PHE A 126 9.16 8.77 0.68
C PHE A 126 10.32 9.74 0.96
N GLY A 127 10.02 11.05 1.04
CA GLY A 127 10.99 12.08 1.43
C GLY A 127 11.62 11.85 2.80
N ARG A 128 10.87 11.26 3.74
CA ARG A 128 11.38 10.86 5.07
C ARG A 128 12.49 9.81 5.00
N TYR A 129 12.44 8.93 3.98
CA TYR A 129 13.47 7.91 3.75
C TYR A 129 14.63 8.49 2.95
N ALA A 130 14.35 9.33 1.96
CA ALA A 130 15.36 10.05 1.19
C ALA A 130 16.23 10.94 2.11
N SER A 131 15.60 11.71 3.01
CA SER A 131 16.31 12.64 3.91
C SER A 131 17.35 11.98 4.81
N LYS A 132 17.17 10.69 5.16
CA LYS A 132 18.13 9.94 5.99
C LYS A 132 19.50 9.75 5.35
N LYS A 133 19.62 9.95 4.04
CA LYS A 133 20.91 9.87 3.32
C LYS A 133 21.75 11.15 3.42
N PHE A 134 21.17 12.23 3.92
CA PHE A 134 21.81 13.54 4.01
C PHE A 134 22.32 13.78 5.43
N GLY A 135 23.57 14.23 5.53
CA GLY A 135 24.23 14.48 6.81
C GLY A 135 23.83 15.80 7.49
N SER A 136 23.14 16.71 6.77
CA SER A 136 22.70 18.01 7.32
C SER A 136 21.34 18.41 6.73
N VAL A 137 20.63 19.28 7.47
CA VAL A 137 19.37 19.87 7.01
C VAL A 137 19.58 20.70 5.75
N GLU A 138 20.66 21.47 5.71
CA GLU A 138 21.02 22.30 4.55
C GLU A 138 21.19 21.47 3.27
N SER A 139 21.90 20.34 3.34
CA SER A 139 22.08 19.45 2.18
C SER A 139 20.77 18.81 1.72
N TRP A 140 19.85 18.51 2.63
CA TRP A 140 18.51 18.05 2.31
C TRP A 140 17.65 19.13 1.66
N GLU A 141 17.64 20.35 2.20
CA GLU A 141 16.91 21.50 1.64
C GLU A 141 17.39 21.85 0.23
N ASN A 142 18.72 21.82 0.01
CA ASN A 142 19.32 22.05 -1.31
C ASN A 142 18.93 21.00 -2.35
N LEU A 143 18.58 19.78 -1.96
CA LEU A 143 18.07 18.75 -2.88
C LEU A 143 16.73 19.14 -3.51
N ASN A 144 15.94 19.97 -2.82
CA ASN A 144 14.59 20.36 -3.25
C ASN A 144 13.69 19.14 -3.58
N TRP A 145 13.42 18.32 -2.58
CA TRP A 145 12.59 17.11 -2.71
C TRP A 145 11.30 17.34 -3.49
N LYS A 146 10.69 18.50 -3.33
CA LYS A 146 9.43 18.87 -3.99
C LYS A 146 9.54 18.87 -5.52
N SER A 147 10.71 19.16 -6.06
CA SER A 147 10.95 19.08 -7.52
C SER A 147 11.31 17.66 -7.98
N ILE A 148 11.80 16.81 -7.09
CA ILE A 148 12.22 15.44 -7.39
C ILE A 148 11.05 14.47 -7.29
N TYR A 149 10.17 14.64 -6.30
CA TYR A 149 9.08 13.72 -6.00
C TYR A 149 8.14 13.44 -7.21
N PRO A 150 7.76 14.42 -8.06
CA PRO A 150 6.96 14.14 -9.25
C PRO A 150 7.60 13.18 -10.26
N GLU A 151 8.94 13.09 -10.27
CA GLU A 151 9.71 12.21 -11.16
C GLU A 151 10.05 10.86 -10.49
N LEU A 152 9.66 10.66 -9.22
CA LEU A 152 9.98 9.46 -8.48
C LEU A 152 9.28 8.24 -9.11
N ASP A 153 10.05 7.23 -9.48
CA ASP A 153 9.54 5.90 -9.83
C ASP A 153 9.58 4.99 -8.60
N ALA A 154 8.48 4.28 -8.33
CA ALA A 154 8.37 3.45 -7.14
C ALA A 154 7.93 2.03 -7.47
N GLU A 155 8.74 1.07 -7.03
CA GLU A 155 8.45 -0.36 -7.05
C GLU A 155 7.85 -0.78 -5.70
N PHE A 156 6.73 -1.50 -5.74
CA PHE A 156 6.07 -2.07 -4.58
C PHE A 156 6.15 -3.58 -4.62
N ILE A 157 6.58 -4.19 -3.52
CA ILE A 157 6.65 -5.64 -3.36
C ILE A 157 5.88 -6.00 -2.10
N VAL A 158 4.90 -6.87 -2.24
CA VAL A 158 4.06 -7.32 -1.13
C VAL A 158 4.21 -8.83 -0.96
N LYS A 159 4.44 -9.25 0.28
CA LYS A 159 4.40 -10.66 0.70
C LYS A 159 3.23 -10.83 1.65
N LEU A 160 2.32 -11.73 1.30
CA LEU A 160 1.15 -12.03 2.10
C LEU A 160 1.30 -13.38 2.80
N THR A 161 0.84 -13.44 4.05
CA THR A 161 0.64 -14.68 4.79
C THR A 161 -0.82 -14.77 5.21
N LEU A 162 -1.43 -15.94 5.05
CA LEU A 162 -2.76 -16.20 5.56
C LEU A 162 -2.64 -16.74 6.99
N ASP A 163 -3.53 -16.28 7.88
CA ASP A 163 -3.60 -16.76 9.25
C ASP A 163 -3.88 -18.27 9.29
N ASP A 164 -3.08 -19.00 10.07
CA ASP A 164 -3.15 -20.46 10.14
C ASP A 164 -4.47 -20.95 10.77
N GLU A 165 -5.11 -20.16 11.64
CA GLU A 165 -6.42 -20.51 12.23
C GLU A 165 -7.49 -20.68 11.15
N TYR A 166 -7.53 -19.79 10.15
CA TYR A 166 -8.49 -19.89 9.06
C TYR A 166 -8.25 -21.11 8.17
N ILE A 167 -6.99 -21.47 7.93
CA ILE A 167 -6.64 -22.66 7.12
C ILE A 167 -7.09 -23.95 7.81
N ALA A 168 -7.11 -23.98 9.13
CA ALA A 168 -7.53 -25.14 9.91
C ALA A 168 -9.05 -25.37 9.85
N GLU A 169 -9.86 -24.31 9.92
CA GLU A 169 -11.32 -24.38 9.86
C GLU A 169 -11.85 -24.83 8.49
N THR A 170 -11.16 -24.49 7.40
CA THR A 170 -11.58 -24.83 6.02
C THR A 170 -11.29 -26.30 5.67
N ARG A 171 -10.64 -27.08 6.55
CA ARG A 171 -10.31 -28.51 6.34
C ARG A 171 -11.30 -29.48 6.95
N GLN A 172 -12.36 -29.01 7.62
CA GLN A 172 -13.45 -29.83 8.16
C GLN A 172 -14.63 -29.85 7.19
#